data_7dfd69baed22cedfcfbad708c39f28bf
#
_entry.id   7dfd69baed22cedfcfbad708c39f28bf
#
_cell.length_a   1.000
_cell.length_b   1.000
_cell.length_c   1.000
_cell.angle_alpha   90.00
_cell.angle_beta   90.00
_cell.angle_gamma   90.00
#
_symmetry.space_group_name_H-M   'P 1'
#
loop_
_entity.id
_entity.type
_entity.pdbx_description
1 polymer ?
#
loop_
_entity_poly.entity_id
_entity_poly.type
_entity_poly.pdbx_seq_one_letter_code
_entity_poly.pdbx_strand_id
1 'polypeptide(L)'
;MLKDKRTKVKITFFVILMGISSMFAAVVTDHWAVLSPRVEKFNTTCEAAHFGLWRLCKKSIFIMEEDSKGKGCGPITLPGAKNCSYFKHFTSGEEAELFEVKTQKEYNISAAAIAIFSLAFMILGTLCLLGSFGKGRDYLLRPAGMFFAFAGLCIIISVEVMRQSVKRMIDSDETIWIEYYYSWSFACACAAFVLLFLSGIALLIISMPHMPRNPWETCMDAEPEPIE
;
A
#
# COMPACT_ATOMS: atom_id res chain seq x y z
N MET A 1 25.01 -7.75 25.01
CA MET A 1 24.61 -6.53 24.31
C MET A 1 24.66 -6.63 22.77
N LEU A 2 25.81 -6.95 22.14
CA LEU A 2 25.91 -7.09 20.66
C LEU A 2 25.06 -8.25 20.09
N LYS A 3 24.92 -9.37 20.79
CA LYS A 3 24.10 -10.50 20.37
C LYS A 3 22.60 -10.14 20.34
N ASP A 4 22.14 -9.35 21.30
CA ASP A 4 20.76 -8.87 21.39
C ASP A 4 20.45 -7.88 20.24
N LYS A 5 21.34 -6.94 19.93
CA LYS A 5 21.21 -6.01 18.79
C LYS A 5 21.08 -6.77 17.47
N ARG A 6 21.93 -7.77 17.22
CA ARG A 6 21.86 -8.59 15.99
C ARG A 6 20.55 -9.37 15.88
N THR A 7 20.03 -9.87 16.98
CA THR A 7 18.76 -10.58 17.02
C THR A 7 17.60 -9.62 16.67
N LYS A 8 17.58 -8.43 17.24
CA LYS A 8 16.59 -7.40 16.92
C LYS A 8 16.60 -7.01 15.44
N VAL A 9 17.79 -6.79 14.86
CA VAL A 9 17.93 -6.49 13.43
C VAL A 9 17.42 -7.65 12.55
N LYS A 10 17.69 -8.90 12.91
CA LYS A 10 17.17 -10.07 12.16
C LYS A 10 15.65 -10.14 12.22
N ILE A 11 15.05 -9.94 13.37
CA ILE A 11 13.58 -9.94 13.53
C ILE A 11 12.99 -8.82 12.66
N THR A 12 13.53 -7.61 12.74
CA THR A 12 13.08 -6.47 11.93
C THR A 12 13.23 -6.76 10.43
N PHE A 13 14.30 -7.45 10.02
CA PHE A 13 14.49 -7.86 8.63
C PHE A 13 13.37 -8.79 8.13
N PHE A 14 12.96 -9.78 8.93
CA PHE A 14 11.81 -10.63 8.58
C PHE A 14 10.51 -9.85 8.46
N VAL A 15 10.26 -8.91 9.37
CA VAL A 15 9.07 -8.05 9.30
C VAL A 15 9.09 -7.18 8.04
N ILE A 16 10.26 -6.65 7.65
CA ILE A 16 10.45 -5.90 6.40
C ILE A 16 10.15 -6.78 5.19
N LEU A 17 10.64 -8.02 5.14
CA LEU A 17 10.36 -8.94 4.04
C LEU A 17 8.85 -9.21 3.90
N MET A 18 8.13 -9.38 5.00
CA MET A 18 6.67 -9.50 4.98
C MET A 18 6.00 -8.23 4.45
N GLY A 19 6.47 -7.05 4.86
CA GLY A 19 5.98 -5.76 4.36
C GLY A 19 6.21 -5.59 2.86
N ILE A 20 7.40 -5.92 2.36
CA ILE A 20 7.74 -5.88 0.93
C ILE A 20 6.85 -6.84 0.13
N SER A 21 6.69 -8.08 0.61
CA SER A 21 5.84 -9.08 -0.04
C SER A 21 4.37 -8.63 -0.11
N SER A 22 3.88 -8.03 0.96
CA SER A 22 2.52 -7.49 1.04
C SER A 22 2.32 -6.32 0.07
N MET A 23 3.30 -5.40 -0.02
CA MET A 23 3.24 -4.30 -0.99
C MET A 23 3.32 -4.79 -2.43
N PHE A 24 4.19 -5.76 -2.70
CA PHE A 24 4.29 -6.37 -4.03
C PHE A 24 2.97 -7.01 -4.46
N ALA A 25 2.34 -7.78 -3.56
CA ALA A 25 1.02 -8.34 -3.81
C ALA A 25 -0.03 -7.25 -4.10
N ALA A 26 -0.02 -6.15 -3.33
CA ALA A 26 -0.94 -5.04 -3.54
C ALA A 26 -0.73 -4.34 -4.90
N VAL A 27 0.53 -4.16 -5.33
CA VAL A 27 0.84 -3.48 -6.60
C VAL A 27 0.49 -4.32 -7.82
N VAL A 28 0.71 -5.64 -7.75
CA VAL A 28 0.50 -6.55 -8.90
C VAL A 28 -0.97 -6.90 -9.09
N THR A 29 -1.78 -6.81 -8.04
CA THR A 29 -3.17 -7.28 -8.08
C THR A 29 -4.17 -6.16 -8.30
N ASP A 30 -5.33 -6.52 -8.88
CA ASP A 30 -6.37 -5.57 -9.30
C ASP A 30 -7.57 -5.52 -8.36
N HIS A 31 -7.38 -5.92 -7.11
CA HIS A 31 -8.46 -5.99 -6.13
C HIS A 31 -8.34 -4.90 -5.07
N TRP A 32 -8.09 -3.66 -5.53
CA TRP A 32 -8.05 -2.50 -4.63
C TRP A 32 -9.45 -2.07 -4.22
N ALA A 33 -10.32 -1.94 -5.20
CA ALA A 33 -11.71 -1.67 -4.93
C ALA A 33 -12.60 -2.46 -5.89
N VAL A 34 -13.76 -2.82 -5.41
CA VAL A 34 -14.80 -3.51 -6.15
C VAL A 34 -16.04 -2.64 -6.16
N LEU A 35 -16.60 -2.46 -7.35
CA LEU A 35 -17.82 -1.72 -7.60
C LEU A 35 -18.91 -2.73 -7.96
N SER A 36 -20.05 -2.64 -7.29
CA SER A 36 -21.21 -3.47 -7.56
C SER A 36 -22.47 -2.64 -7.65
N PRO A 37 -23.41 -2.99 -8.53
CA PRO A 37 -24.69 -2.30 -8.60
C PRO A 37 -25.53 -2.62 -7.36
N ARG A 38 -26.27 -1.63 -6.85
CA ARG A 38 -27.33 -1.87 -5.86
C ARG A 38 -28.47 -2.68 -6.50
N VAL A 39 -28.93 -3.68 -5.79
CA VAL A 39 -29.95 -4.65 -6.26
C VAL A 39 -31.31 -4.01 -6.60
N GLU A 40 -31.56 -2.77 -6.16
CA GLU A 40 -32.86 -2.12 -6.25
C GLU A 40 -33.16 -1.44 -7.60
N LYS A 41 -32.17 -1.24 -8.48
CA LYS A 41 -32.38 -0.48 -9.74
C LYS A 41 -32.46 -1.43 -10.97
N PHE A 42 -33.62 -1.54 -11.54
CA PHE A 42 -34.10 -2.61 -12.42
C PHE A 42 -33.74 -2.55 -13.90
N ASN A 43 -33.07 -1.52 -14.39
CA ASN A 43 -32.90 -1.31 -15.83
C ASN A 43 -31.47 -1.18 -16.30
N THR A 44 -30.49 -1.56 -15.48
CA THR A 44 -29.09 -1.46 -15.85
C THR A 44 -28.49 -2.83 -16.10
N THR A 45 -27.56 -2.91 -17.03
CA THR A 45 -26.73 -4.09 -17.26
C THR A 45 -26.09 -4.52 -15.95
N CYS A 46 -26.30 -5.79 -15.56
CA CYS A 46 -25.68 -6.35 -14.36
C CYS A 46 -24.18 -6.52 -14.57
N GLU A 47 -23.44 -5.45 -14.36
CA GLU A 47 -21.98 -5.43 -14.44
C GLU A 47 -21.39 -5.18 -13.06
N ALA A 48 -20.33 -5.90 -12.73
CA ALA A 48 -19.46 -5.62 -11.60
C ALA A 48 -18.08 -5.24 -12.14
N ALA A 49 -17.41 -4.33 -11.47
CA ALA A 49 -16.07 -3.95 -11.84
C ALA A 49 -15.13 -4.06 -10.63
N HIS A 50 -13.90 -4.46 -10.87
CA HIS A 50 -12.84 -4.32 -9.88
C HIS A 50 -11.63 -3.66 -10.54
N PHE A 51 -10.92 -2.86 -9.79
CA PHE A 51 -9.77 -2.15 -10.31
C PHE A 51 -8.62 -2.11 -9.32
N GLY A 52 -7.45 -2.01 -9.90
CA GLY A 52 -6.19 -1.86 -9.21
C GLY A 52 -5.47 -0.59 -9.64
N LEU A 53 -4.16 -0.57 -9.44
CA LEU A 53 -3.31 0.55 -9.85
C LEU A 53 -3.12 0.64 -11.36
N TRP A 54 -3.23 -0.47 -12.10
CA TRP A 54 -2.83 -0.58 -13.51
C TRP A 54 -3.98 -0.87 -14.45
N ARG A 55 -4.99 -1.58 -13.98
CA ARG A 55 -6.07 -2.08 -14.84
C ARG A 55 -7.43 -2.07 -14.14
N LEU A 56 -8.44 -1.98 -14.98
CA LEU A 56 -9.84 -2.12 -14.65
C LEU A 56 -10.37 -3.39 -15.29
N CYS A 57 -11.02 -4.23 -14.51
CA CYS A 57 -11.68 -5.42 -15.00
C CYS A 57 -13.20 -5.30 -14.81
N LYS A 58 -13.95 -5.38 -15.88
CA LYS A 58 -15.42 -5.46 -15.89
C LYS A 58 -15.85 -6.93 -15.98
N LYS A 59 -16.89 -7.29 -15.26
CA LYS A 59 -17.48 -8.60 -15.26
C LYS A 59 -18.98 -8.46 -15.45
N SER A 60 -19.50 -9.01 -16.55
CA SER A 60 -20.95 -9.14 -16.76
C SER A 60 -21.48 -10.29 -15.93
N ILE A 61 -22.50 -10.03 -15.14
CA ILE A 61 -23.15 -11.03 -14.28
C ILE A 61 -24.40 -11.48 -15.02
N PHE A 62 -24.46 -12.77 -15.40
CA PHE A 62 -25.65 -13.30 -16.04
C PHE A 62 -26.75 -13.52 -15.01
N ILE A 63 -27.97 -13.06 -15.33
CA ILE A 63 -29.17 -13.38 -14.58
C ILE A 63 -29.57 -14.77 -15.00
N MET A 64 -29.63 -15.73 -14.08
CA MET A 64 -30.30 -17.02 -14.34
C MET A 64 -31.80 -16.75 -14.41
N GLU A 65 -32.42 -17.06 -15.54
CA GLU A 65 -33.81 -16.79 -15.87
C GLU A 65 -34.83 -17.57 -15.00
N GLU A 66 -34.37 -18.44 -14.12
CA GLU A 66 -35.19 -19.37 -13.33
C GLU A 66 -35.78 -18.74 -12.04
N ASP A 67 -35.31 -17.57 -11.61
CA ASP A 67 -35.85 -16.85 -10.42
C ASP A 67 -36.60 -15.58 -10.79
N SER A 68 -37.74 -15.78 -11.47
CA SER A 68 -38.63 -14.68 -11.90
C SER A 68 -39.34 -13.89 -10.76
N LYS A 69 -38.93 -14.05 -9.52
CA LYS A 69 -39.45 -13.31 -8.34
C LYS A 69 -38.47 -12.40 -7.63
N GLY A 70 -37.20 -12.45 -7.95
CA GLY A 70 -36.16 -11.59 -7.37
C GLY A 70 -35.51 -10.76 -8.46
N LYS A 71 -36.00 -9.57 -8.71
CA LYS A 71 -35.41 -8.63 -9.67
C LYS A 71 -34.10 -8.06 -9.11
N GLY A 72 -32.95 -8.66 -9.36
CA GLY A 72 -31.66 -8.13 -8.93
C GLY A 72 -30.49 -8.82 -9.62
N CYS A 73 -29.36 -8.13 -9.73
CA CYS A 73 -28.13 -8.74 -10.18
C CYS A 73 -27.68 -9.79 -9.18
N GLY A 74 -27.31 -10.97 -9.66
CA GLY A 74 -26.77 -12.04 -8.81
C GLY A 74 -25.47 -11.63 -8.10
N PRO A 75 -24.97 -12.43 -7.15
CA PRO A 75 -23.76 -12.13 -6.41
C PRO A 75 -22.55 -12.03 -7.36
N ILE A 76 -21.61 -11.11 -7.04
CA ILE A 76 -20.40 -10.84 -7.83
C ILE A 76 -19.54 -12.09 -8.06
N THR A 77 -19.71 -13.11 -7.23
CA THR A 77 -19.02 -14.40 -7.31
C THR A 77 -19.50 -15.29 -8.45
N LEU A 78 -20.65 -14.97 -9.08
CA LEU A 78 -21.15 -15.76 -10.21
C LEU A 78 -20.18 -15.74 -11.39
N PRO A 79 -20.08 -16.87 -12.14
CA PRO A 79 -19.28 -16.93 -13.36
C PRO A 79 -19.85 -15.95 -14.40
N GLY A 80 -19.00 -15.14 -14.99
CA GLY A 80 -19.37 -14.18 -16.02
C GLY A 80 -18.17 -13.85 -16.90
N ALA A 81 -18.44 -13.30 -18.08
CA ALA A 81 -17.38 -12.83 -18.97
C ALA A 81 -16.59 -11.73 -18.29
N LYS A 82 -15.26 -11.89 -18.25
CA LYS A 82 -14.34 -10.91 -17.67
C LYS A 82 -13.61 -10.20 -18.79
N ASN A 83 -13.73 -8.88 -18.83
CA ASN A 83 -13.00 -8.03 -19.76
C ASN A 83 -12.13 -7.06 -18.95
N CYS A 84 -10.80 -7.16 -19.13
CA CYS A 84 -9.83 -6.30 -18.43
C CYS A 84 -9.15 -5.36 -19.42
N SER A 85 -9.13 -4.08 -19.09
CA SER A 85 -8.42 -3.04 -19.83
C SER A 85 -7.34 -2.40 -18.95
N TYR A 86 -6.16 -2.18 -19.52
CA TYR A 86 -5.10 -1.42 -18.84
C TYR A 86 -5.37 0.07 -18.95
N PHE A 87 -5.07 0.81 -17.90
CA PHE A 87 -5.10 2.27 -17.96
C PHE A 87 -3.99 2.75 -18.90
N LYS A 88 -4.36 3.54 -19.90
CA LYS A 88 -3.39 4.18 -20.78
C LYS A 88 -2.84 5.44 -20.08
N HIS A 89 -1.76 5.28 -19.35
CA HIS A 89 -1.20 6.33 -18.48
C HIS A 89 -0.65 7.56 -19.22
N PHE A 90 -0.46 7.47 -20.53
CA PHE A 90 0.18 8.53 -21.32
C PHE A 90 -0.75 9.28 -22.27
N THR A 91 -2.02 8.93 -22.33
CA THR A 91 -3.02 9.64 -23.12
C THR A 91 -3.93 10.44 -22.21
N SER A 92 -3.73 11.75 -22.14
CA SER A 92 -4.67 12.69 -21.53
C SER A 92 -5.96 12.72 -22.37
N GLY A 93 -7.11 12.54 -21.73
CA GLY A 93 -8.43 12.72 -22.35
C GLY A 93 -9.21 11.45 -22.69
N GLU A 94 -8.72 10.23 -22.42
CA GLU A 94 -9.58 9.04 -22.51
C GLU A 94 -10.43 8.89 -21.25
N GLU A 95 -11.72 9.09 -21.42
CA GLU A 95 -12.73 8.80 -20.41
C GLU A 95 -12.89 7.27 -20.28
N ALA A 96 -12.87 6.76 -19.06
CA ALA A 96 -13.19 5.36 -18.82
C ALA A 96 -14.70 5.24 -18.63
N GLU A 97 -15.36 4.60 -19.56
CA GLU A 97 -16.79 4.30 -19.48
C GLU A 97 -17.01 3.14 -18.50
N LEU A 98 -17.48 3.46 -17.31
CA LEU A 98 -17.90 2.52 -16.29
C LEU A 98 -19.40 2.60 -16.11
N PHE A 99 -20.11 1.50 -16.29
CA PHE A 99 -21.58 1.45 -16.13
C PHE A 99 -22.32 2.52 -16.94
N GLU A 100 -21.87 2.83 -18.16
CA GLU A 100 -22.41 3.89 -19.04
C GLU A 100 -22.19 5.32 -18.51
N VAL A 101 -21.39 5.49 -17.46
CA VAL A 101 -21.05 6.80 -16.90
C VAL A 101 -19.59 7.12 -17.22
N LYS A 102 -19.35 8.33 -17.73
CA LYS A 102 -18.01 8.84 -17.99
C LYS A 102 -17.34 9.23 -16.67
N THR A 103 -16.32 8.50 -16.27
CA THR A 103 -15.56 8.76 -15.05
C THR A 103 -14.19 9.36 -15.35
N GLN A 104 -13.78 10.36 -14.57
CA GLN A 104 -12.48 11.01 -14.75
C GLN A 104 -11.33 10.11 -14.28
N LYS A 105 -10.35 9.91 -15.16
CA LYS A 105 -9.25 8.95 -15.08
C LYS A 105 -8.00 9.45 -14.35
N GLU A 106 -7.95 10.73 -13.98
CA GLU A 106 -6.69 11.41 -13.62
C GLU A 106 -6.00 10.91 -12.32
N TYR A 107 -6.75 10.32 -11.40
CA TYR A 107 -6.23 10.02 -10.06
C TYR A 107 -5.39 8.74 -9.96
N ASN A 108 -5.65 7.73 -10.76
CA ASN A 108 -4.95 6.44 -10.67
C ASN A 108 -3.48 6.53 -11.07
N ILE A 109 -3.14 7.49 -11.96
CA ILE A 109 -1.75 7.72 -12.38
C ILE A 109 -0.90 8.18 -11.21
N SER A 110 -1.40 9.11 -10.40
CA SER A 110 -0.68 9.63 -9.24
C SER A 110 -0.45 8.55 -8.18
N ALA A 111 -1.46 7.74 -7.90
CA ALA A 111 -1.34 6.62 -6.96
C ALA A 111 -0.30 5.60 -7.42
N ALA A 112 -0.32 5.24 -8.71
CA ALA A 112 0.65 4.31 -9.30
C ALA A 112 2.07 4.87 -9.27
N ALA A 113 2.27 6.15 -9.61
CA ALA A 113 3.57 6.80 -9.56
C ALA A 113 4.16 6.79 -8.14
N ILE A 114 3.35 7.15 -7.13
CA ILE A 114 3.77 7.15 -5.73
C ILE A 114 4.09 5.72 -5.26
N ALA A 115 3.32 4.72 -5.71
CA ALA A 115 3.61 3.31 -5.43
C ALA A 115 4.96 2.87 -6.02
N ILE A 116 5.31 3.31 -7.24
CA ILE A 116 6.63 3.04 -7.84
C ILE A 116 7.74 3.68 -7.00
N PHE A 117 7.58 4.92 -6.55
CA PHE A 117 8.56 5.57 -5.66
C PHE A 117 8.74 4.79 -4.36
N SER A 118 7.66 4.26 -3.78
CA SER A 118 7.77 3.41 -2.58
C SER A 118 8.59 2.15 -2.84
N LEU A 119 8.41 1.50 -4.01
CA LEU A 119 9.21 0.34 -4.41
C LEU A 119 10.71 0.70 -4.54
N ALA A 120 11.03 1.85 -5.12
CA ALA A 120 12.40 2.32 -5.24
C ALA A 120 13.06 2.52 -3.86
N PHE A 121 12.37 3.16 -2.92
CA PHE A 121 12.85 3.30 -1.55
C PHE A 121 13.01 1.95 -0.83
N MET A 122 12.12 0.98 -1.05
CA MET A 122 12.25 -0.37 -0.51
C MET A 122 13.49 -1.09 -1.06
N ILE A 123 13.79 -0.95 -2.34
CA ILE A 123 15.01 -1.52 -2.94
C ILE A 123 16.25 -0.89 -2.30
N LEU A 124 16.33 0.44 -2.23
CA LEU A 124 17.46 1.14 -1.60
C LEU A 124 17.62 0.77 -0.13
N GLY A 125 16.53 0.72 0.62
CA GLY A 125 16.54 0.30 2.02
C GLY A 125 17.02 -1.14 2.19
N THR A 126 16.60 -2.05 1.32
CA THR A 126 17.03 -3.45 1.35
C THR A 126 18.52 -3.59 1.03
N LEU A 127 19.03 -2.86 0.05
CA LEU A 127 20.47 -2.85 -0.27
C LEU A 127 21.31 -2.34 0.91
N CYS A 128 20.88 -1.24 1.55
CA CYS A 128 21.54 -0.71 2.74
C CYS A 128 21.49 -1.72 3.91
N LEU A 129 20.34 -2.36 4.11
CA LEU A 129 20.18 -3.34 5.19
C LEU A 129 21.02 -4.58 4.99
N LEU A 130 21.05 -5.13 3.76
CA LEU A 130 21.93 -6.25 3.41
C LEU A 130 23.41 -5.88 3.58
N GLY A 131 23.79 -4.67 3.16
CA GLY A 131 25.14 -4.14 3.36
C GLY A 131 25.53 -4.02 4.83
N SER A 132 24.57 -3.80 5.73
CA SER A 132 24.82 -3.68 7.18
C SER A 132 25.20 -4.99 7.87
N PHE A 133 24.91 -6.16 7.26
CA PHE A 133 25.31 -7.46 7.80
C PHE A 133 26.83 -7.72 7.66
N GLY A 134 27.55 -6.89 6.89
CA GLY A 134 29.00 -6.95 6.78
C GLY A 134 29.70 -6.51 8.07
N LYS A 135 30.94 -7.00 8.31
CA LYS A 135 31.72 -6.62 9.49
C LYS A 135 31.98 -5.10 9.51
N GLY A 136 31.58 -4.44 10.60
CA GLY A 136 31.86 -3.02 10.83
C GLY A 136 30.99 -2.03 10.03
N ARG A 137 29.91 -2.46 9.41
CA ARG A 137 29.04 -1.61 8.56
C ARG A 137 27.71 -1.24 9.21
N ASP A 138 27.65 -1.20 10.53
CA ASP A 138 26.45 -0.87 11.30
C ASP A 138 25.89 0.53 10.96
N TYR A 139 26.71 1.44 10.41
CA TYR A 139 26.30 2.77 9.97
C TYR A 139 25.24 2.75 8.85
N LEU A 140 25.16 1.66 8.07
CA LEU A 140 24.15 1.49 7.00
C LEU A 140 22.74 1.20 7.53
N LEU A 141 22.58 0.86 8.81
CA LEU A 141 21.26 0.70 9.41
C LEU A 141 20.47 2.01 9.46
N ARG A 142 21.13 3.16 9.61
CA ARG A 142 20.46 4.47 9.65
C ARG A 142 19.79 4.81 8.31
N PRO A 143 20.52 4.85 7.18
CA PRO A 143 19.90 5.12 5.90
C PRO A 143 18.86 4.04 5.53
N ALA A 144 19.08 2.76 5.86
CA ALA A 144 18.08 1.72 5.67
C ALA A 144 16.76 2.04 6.40
N GLY A 145 16.84 2.41 7.68
CA GLY A 145 15.67 2.81 8.46
C GLY A 145 14.92 4.01 7.87
N MET A 146 15.67 5.02 7.40
CA MET A 146 15.07 6.19 6.72
C MET A 146 14.34 5.79 5.44
N PHE A 147 14.97 4.96 4.58
CA PHE A 147 14.35 4.52 3.33
C PHE A 147 13.07 3.71 3.56
N PHE A 148 13.02 2.82 4.55
CA PHE A 148 11.80 2.08 4.88
C PHE A 148 10.72 2.98 5.49
N ALA A 149 11.07 3.96 6.31
CA ALA A 149 10.12 4.94 6.81
C ALA A 149 9.51 5.78 5.68
N PHE A 150 10.34 6.28 4.74
CA PHE A 150 9.85 7.00 3.55
C PHE A 150 9.02 6.11 2.63
N ALA A 151 9.41 4.86 2.41
CA ALA A 151 8.61 3.90 1.66
C ALA A 151 7.21 3.75 2.28
N GLY A 152 7.13 3.59 3.60
CA GLY A 152 5.87 3.54 4.33
C GLY A 152 5.03 4.79 4.12
N LEU A 153 5.61 5.98 4.23
CA LEU A 153 4.89 7.25 3.97
C LEU A 153 4.38 7.33 2.53
N CYS A 154 5.17 6.92 1.53
CA CYS A 154 4.70 6.88 0.14
C CYS A 154 3.52 5.92 -0.02
N ILE A 155 3.55 4.76 0.64
CA ILE A 155 2.45 3.78 0.58
C ILE A 155 1.15 4.38 1.11
N ILE A 156 1.16 5.02 2.29
CA ILE A 156 -0.07 5.60 2.85
C ILE A 156 -0.60 6.74 1.99
N ILE A 157 0.27 7.54 1.37
CA ILE A 157 -0.15 8.59 0.43
C ILE A 157 -0.78 7.96 -0.81
N SER A 158 -0.19 6.90 -1.38
CA SER A 158 -0.76 6.18 -2.52
C SER A 158 -2.14 5.58 -2.19
N VAL A 159 -2.27 4.98 -1.01
CA VAL A 159 -3.55 4.44 -0.50
C VAL A 159 -4.60 5.55 -0.37
N GLU A 160 -4.23 6.71 0.18
CA GLU A 160 -5.16 7.83 0.34
C GLU A 160 -5.56 8.45 -1.00
N VAL A 161 -4.62 8.62 -1.93
CA VAL A 161 -4.92 9.09 -3.30
C VAL A 161 -5.88 8.13 -3.98
N MET A 162 -5.66 6.81 -3.86
CA MET A 162 -6.58 5.81 -4.41
C MET A 162 -7.96 5.87 -3.77
N ARG A 163 -8.03 6.04 -2.45
CA ARG A 163 -9.29 6.20 -1.71
C ARG A 163 -10.07 7.42 -2.19
N GLN A 164 -9.39 8.56 -2.36
CA GLN A 164 -9.99 9.79 -2.87
C GLN A 164 -10.46 9.63 -4.34
N SER A 165 -9.69 8.92 -5.16
CA SER A 165 -10.05 8.61 -6.54
C SER A 165 -11.35 7.81 -6.61
N VAL A 166 -11.46 6.74 -5.82
CA VAL A 166 -12.69 5.91 -5.73
C VAL A 166 -13.87 6.77 -5.29
N LYS A 167 -13.69 7.56 -4.22
CA LYS A 167 -14.75 8.41 -3.68
C LYS A 167 -15.27 9.40 -4.72
N ARG A 168 -14.37 10.08 -5.44
CA ARG A 168 -14.77 11.04 -6.49
C ARG A 168 -15.43 10.37 -7.69
N MET A 169 -15.04 9.14 -8.02
CA MET A 169 -15.66 8.38 -9.11
C MET A 169 -17.14 8.08 -8.82
N ILE A 170 -17.51 7.96 -7.54
CA ILE A 170 -18.86 7.54 -7.10
C ILE A 170 -19.71 8.72 -6.59
N ASP A 171 -19.10 9.89 -6.40
CA ASP A 171 -19.76 11.07 -5.82
C ASP A 171 -20.54 11.91 -6.87
N SER A 172 -21.02 11.28 -7.96
CA SER A 172 -21.88 11.91 -8.96
C SER A 172 -23.33 11.47 -8.78
N ASP A 173 -24.28 12.36 -9.08
CA ASP A 173 -25.71 12.06 -8.99
C ASP A 173 -26.13 10.87 -9.87
N GLU A 174 -25.36 10.56 -10.92
CA GLU A 174 -25.60 9.45 -11.83
C GLU A 174 -25.14 8.10 -11.27
N THR A 175 -24.31 8.08 -10.22
CA THR A 175 -23.66 6.85 -9.67
C THR A 175 -24.15 6.48 -8.27
N ILE A 176 -25.21 7.10 -7.76
CA ILE A 176 -25.79 6.82 -6.42
C ILE A 176 -26.19 5.35 -6.24
N TRP A 177 -26.47 4.64 -7.33
CA TRP A 177 -26.86 3.24 -7.35
C TRP A 177 -25.69 2.25 -7.31
N ILE A 178 -24.42 2.73 -7.32
CA ILE A 178 -23.22 1.89 -7.27
C ILE A 178 -22.74 1.82 -5.82
N GLU A 179 -22.59 0.60 -5.31
CA GLU A 179 -21.91 0.33 -4.04
C GLU A 179 -20.45 -0.01 -4.30
N TYR A 180 -19.57 0.47 -3.43
CA TYR A 180 -18.16 0.13 -3.50
C TYR A 180 -17.66 -0.40 -2.15
N TYR A 181 -16.68 -1.29 -2.22
CA TYR A 181 -15.95 -1.73 -1.04
C TYR A 181 -14.48 -1.96 -1.38
N TYR A 182 -13.64 -1.72 -0.39
CA TYR A 182 -12.21 -2.00 -0.53
C TYR A 182 -11.96 -3.49 -0.36
N SER A 183 -11.10 -4.05 -1.22
CA SER A 183 -10.80 -5.46 -1.24
C SER A 183 -9.42 -5.75 -0.64
N TRP A 184 -9.00 -6.99 -0.70
CA TRP A 184 -7.81 -7.49 -0.02
C TRP A 184 -6.49 -6.84 -0.46
N SER A 185 -6.35 -6.41 -1.72
CA SER A 185 -5.15 -5.69 -2.18
C SER A 185 -4.95 -4.36 -1.45
N PHE A 186 -6.05 -3.65 -1.18
CA PHE A 186 -6.04 -2.44 -0.36
C PHE A 186 -5.60 -2.75 1.08
N ALA A 187 -6.12 -3.84 1.66
CA ALA A 187 -5.72 -4.29 2.99
C ALA A 187 -4.22 -4.67 3.04
N CYS A 188 -3.70 -5.32 1.98
CA CYS A 188 -2.28 -5.63 1.84
C CYS A 188 -1.42 -4.35 1.80
N ALA A 189 -1.85 -3.30 1.09
CA ALA A 189 -1.14 -2.03 1.06
C ALA A 189 -1.12 -1.35 2.45
N CYS A 190 -2.23 -1.36 3.17
CA CYS A 190 -2.30 -0.84 4.54
C CYS A 190 -1.39 -1.63 5.50
N ALA A 191 -1.38 -2.96 5.40
CA ALA A 191 -0.48 -3.81 6.19
C ALA A 191 1.00 -3.51 5.86
N ALA A 192 1.35 -3.37 4.58
CA ALA A 192 2.69 -3.00 4.15
C ALA A 192 3.13 -1.66 4.74
N PHE A 193 2.26 -0.64 4.72
CA PHE A 193 2.53 0.64 5.38
C PHE A 193 2.92 0.46 6.84
N VAL A 194 2.11 -0.22 7.63
CA VAL A 194 2.35 -0.41 9.07
C VAL A 194 3.65 -1.17 9.30
N LEU A 195 3.86 -2.29 8.59
CA LEU A 195 5.05 -3.12 8.75
C LEU A 195 6.33 -2.37 8.37
N LEU A 196 6.35 -1.67 7.25
CA LEU A 196 7.56 -0.97 6.77
C LEU A 196 7.85 0.29 7.57
N PHE A 197 6.84 1.07 7.90
CA PHE A 197 7.00 2.30 8.67
C PHE A 197 7.51 2.01 10.09
N LEU A 198 6.88 1.07 10.80
CA LEU A 198 7.32 0.69 12.14
C LEU A 198 8.70 0.03 12.12
N SER A 199 8.98 -0.80 11.11
CA SER A 199 10.31 -1.40 10.95
C SER A 199 11.40 -0.36 10.66
N GLY A 200 11.07 0.65 9.85
CA GLY A 200 11.98 1.77 9.59
C GLY A 200 12.33 2.53 10.86
N ILE A 201 11.33 2.87 11.68
CA ILE A 201 11.53 3.50 12.99
C ILE A 201 12.33 2.59 13.93
N ALA A 202 12.01 1.29 13.97
CA ALA A 202 12.74 0.32 14.80
C ALA A 202 14.23 0.26 14.43
N LEU A 203 14.57 0.25 13.13
CA LEU A 203 15.97 0.30 12.67
C LEU A 203 16.67 1.58 13.08
N LEU A 204 16.00 2.73 13.01
CA LEU A 204 16.54 4.01 13.48
C LEU A 204 16.86 3.96 14.97
N ILE A 205 15.93 3.47 15.79
CA ILE A 205 16.12 3.33 17.24
C ILE A 205 17.27 2.37 17.56
N ILE A 206 17.33 1.20 16.89
CA ILE A 206 18.41 0.22 17.07
C ILE A 206 19.77 0.78 16.66
N SER A 207 19.77 1.69 15.68
CA SER A 207 20.99 2.32 15.16
C SER A 207 21.48 3.51 16.00
N MET A 208 20.65 4.05 16.89
CA MET A 208 21.10 5.14 17.76
C MET A 208 22.21 4.66 18.71
N PRO A 209 23.33 5.39 18.81
CA PRO A 209 24.32 5.10 19.85
C PRO A 209 23.63 5.29 21.21
N HIS A 210 23.94 4.42 22.17
CA HIS A 210 23.58 4.68 23.56
C HIS A 210 24.20 6.01 23.96
N MET A 211 23.41 7.06 24.03
CA MET A 211 23.87 8.28 24.72
C MET A 211 24.11 7.92 26.18
N PRO A 212 25.24 8.30 26.75
CA PRO A 212 25.43 8.16 28.19
C PRO A 212 24.25 8.85 28.87
N ARG A 213 23.70 8.22 29.88
CA ARG A 213 22.40 8.53 30.48
C ARG A 213 22.30 9.94 31.06
N ASN A 214 23.46 10.55 31.36
CA ASN A 214 23.60 11.93 31.78
C ASN A 214 24.94 12.52 31.32
N PRO A 215 24.98 13.49 30.41
CA PRO A 215 26.20 14.23 30.09
C PRO A 215 26.84 14.89 31.29
N TRP A 216 26.08 15.15 32.34
CA TRP A 216 26.51 15.78 33.59
C TRP A 216 27.20 14.80 34.55
N GLU A 217 26.94 13.52 34.52
CA GLU A 217 27.62 12.51 35.34
C GLU A 217 29.09 12.32 34.91
N THR A 218 29.39 12.46 33.63
CA THR A 218 30.76 12.33 33.11
C THR A 218 31.67 13.47 33.59
N CYS A 219 31.12 14.62 33.99
CA CYS A 219 31.89 15.75 34.54
C CYS A 219 32.11 15.62 36.03
N MET A 220 31.32 14.84 36.76
CA MET A 220 31.47 14.65 38.21
C MET A 220 32.39 13.49 38.59
N ASP A 221 32.59 12.53 37.70
CA ASP A 221 33.48 11.36 37.88
C ASP A 221 34.95 11.65 37.47
N ALA A 222 35.26 12.91 37.11
CA ALA A 222 36.66 13.34 36.98
C ALA A 222 37.26 13.55 38.39
N GLU A 223 37.68 12.45 38.99
CA GLU A 223 38.43 12.45 40.24
C GLU A 223 39.75 13.21 40.00
N PRO A 224 40.05 14.25 40.82
CA PRO A 224 41.28 15.01 40.65
C PRO A 224 42.49 14.11 40.92
N GLU A 225 43.37 14.00 39.92
CA GLU A 225 44.68 13.30 40.14
C GLU A 225 45.40 13.92 41.34
N PRO A 226 45.91 13.08 42.25
CA PRO A 226 46.70 13.59 43.35
C PRO A 226 48.00 14.20 42.82
N ILE A 227 48.19 15.49 43.15
CA ILE A 227 49.41 16.21 42.86
C ILE A 227 50.49 15.59 43.79
N GLU A 228 51.49 14.89 43.24
CA GLU A 228 52.80 14.59 43.92
C GLU A 228 53.75 15.78 43.85
#